data_7a737cdf30fbfecbf6d462a2424d5a79
#
_entry.id   7a737cdf30fbfecbf6d462a2424d5a79
#
_cell.length_a   1.000
_cell.length_b   1.000
_cell.length_c   1.000
_cell.angle_alpha   90.00
_cell.angle_beta   90.00
_cell.angle_gamma   90.00
#
_symmetry.space_group_name_H-M   'P 1'
#
loop_
_entity.id
_entity.type
_entity.pdbx_description
1 polymer ?
#
loop_
_entity_poly.entity_id
_entity_poly.type
_entity_poly.pdbx_seq_one_letter_code
_entity_poly.pdbx_strand_id
1 'polypeptide(L)'
;IIETFIQLTGGVKIHLEANQQEMKILKEKFITKADKNRNLFITGFNKYELMARRFVVDYPITRYIPRSFYNGNCTLKNDKEINVVFVGFGKVNYQLFRMCVMQFQFARQDGEKLASKPVHYYVLDKNKPALHNEFFSRINYEFDEEFSDCDFPKPEKICELDISETDTNSVDARRKFKSLVNENSFTYFIISLENDLEDASYARTISRLFDDGDNFRVFVRAK
;
A
#
# COMPACT_ATOMS: atom_id res chain seq x y z
N ILE A 1 7.48 4.78 -34.75
CA ILE A 1 6.15 5.39 -34.47
C ILE A 1 6.32 6.76 -33.81
N ILE A 2 7.19 6.91 -32.78
CA ILE A 2 7.43 8.21 -32.11
C ILE A 2 8.09 9.24 -33.06
N GLU A 3 9.00 8.83 -33.91
CA GLU A 3 9.64 9.73 -34.86
C GLU A 3 8.67 10.33 -35.91
N THR A 4 7.57 9.64 -36.20
CA THR A 4 6.54 10.14 -37.15
C THR A 4 5.69 11.28 -36.54
N PHE A 5 5.58 11.36 -35.23
CA PHE A 5 4.81 12.42 -34.53
C PHE A 5 5.60 13.73 -34.35
N ILE A 6 6.92 13.73 -34.51
CA ILE A 6 7.78 14.93 -34.33
C ILE A 6 7.55 16.01 -35.42
N GLN A 7 6.89 15.67 -36.50
CA GLN A 7 6.61 16.62 -37.60
C GLN A 7 5.32 17.45 -37.43
N LEU A 8 4.56 17.26 -36.36
CA LEU A 8 3.34 18.03 -36.11
C LEU A 8 3.67 19.41 -35.53
N THR A 9 3.23 20.46 -36.19
CA THR A 9 3.33 21.87 -35.79
C THR A 9 2.38 22.18 -34.64
N GLY A 10 2.70 21.71 -33.47
CA GLY A 10 1.95 21.95 -32.19
C GLY A 10 2.52 21.08 -31.10
N GLY A 11 2.54 21.56 -29.86
CA GLY A 11 3.04 20.79 -28.74
C GLY A 11 2.27 19.48 -28.58
N VAL A 12 2.95 18.35 -28.74
CA VAL A 12 2.36 17.01 -28.57
C VAL A 12 2.62 16.53 -27.15
N LYS A 13 1.55 16.20 -26.43
CA LYS A 13 1.62 15.54 -25.13
C LYS A 13 1.35 14.05 -25.31
N ILE A 14 2.31 13.21 -24.94
CA ILE A 14 2.18 11.75 -24.97
C ILE A 14 2.15 11.24 -23.53
N HIS A 15 1.07 10.55 -23.18
CA HIS A 15 0.95 9.86 -21.90
C HIS A 15 1.11 8.36 -22.14
N LEU A 16 2.14 7.77 -21.55
CA LEU A 16 2.46 6.35 -21.71
C LEU A 16 2.23 5.60 -20.41
N GLU A 17 1.48 4.51 -20.47
CA GLU A 17 1.46 3.56 -19.37
C GLU A 17 2.83 2.85 -19.32
N ALA A 18 3.57 3.04 -18.23
CA ALA A 18 4.90 2.49 -18.07
C ALA A 18 5.19 2.20 -16.58
N ASN A 19 5.90 1.11 -16.32
CA ASN A 19 6.44 0.85 -14.99
C ASN A 19 7.69 1.72 -14.71
N GLN A 20 8.21 1.68 -13.50
CA GLN A 20 9.36 2.51 -13.12
C GLN A 20 10.62 2.28 -13.97
N GLN A 21 10.90 1.03 -14.37
CA GLN A 21 12.06 0.70 -15.23
C GLN A 21 11.86 1.20 -16.65
N GLU A 22 10.67 0.99 -17.20
CA GLU A 22 10.29 1.53 -18.52
C GLU A 22 10.33 3.05 -18.53
N MET A 23 9.88 3.70 -17.43
CA MET A 23 9.97 5.16 -17.27
C MET A 23 11.42 5.65 -17.23
N LYS A 24 12.34 4.92 -16.57
CA LYS A 24 13.75 5.25 -16.56
C LYS A 24 14.33 5.19 -17.97
N ILE A 25 14.04 4.12 -18.71
CA ILE A 25 14.46 3.95 -20.11
C ILE A 25 13.87 5.05 -21.01
N LEU A 26 12.58 5.38 -20.84
CA LEU A 26 11.92 6.45 -21.57
C LEU A 26 12.58 7.82 -21.28
N LYS A 27 12.87 8.12 -20.03
CA LYS A 27 13.58 9.34 -19.64
C LYS A 27 14.97 9.41 -20.29
N GLU A 28 15.74 8.34 -20.21
CA GLU A 28 17.10 8.31 -20.74
C GLU A 28 17.14 8.39 -22.28
N LYS A 29 16.22 7.71 -22.98
CA LYS A 29 16.25 7.61 -24.44
C LYS A 29 15.47 8.72 -25.16
N PHE A 30 14.40 9.21 -24.59
CA PHE A 30 13.45 10.09 -25.27
C PHE A 30 13.39 11.50 -24.68
N ILE A 31 13.50 11.69 -23.37
CA ILE A 31 13.41 13.03 -22.78
C ILE A 31 14.65 13.84 -23.13
N THR A 32 15.83 13.25 -23.15
CA THR A 32 17.06 13.91 -23.61
C THR A 32 17.02 14.33 -25.09
N LYS A 33 16.26 13.60 -25.93
CA LYS A 33 16.02 14.01 -27.33
C LYS A 33 14.87 15.01 -27.45
N ALA A 34 13.86 14.93 -26.60
CA ALA A 34 12.70 15.83 -26.58
C ALA A 34 13.05 17.23 -26.06
N ASP A 35 14.02 17.36 -25.14
CA ASP A 35 14.52 18.67 -24.69
C ASP A 35 15.14 19.51 -25.81
N LYS A 36 15.59 18.87 -26.88
CA LYS A 36 16.05 19.55 -28.11
C LYS A 36 14.90 19.99 -29.04
N ASN A 37 13.72 19.34 -28.93
CA ASN A 37 12.50 19.67 -29.65
C ASN A 37 11.44 20.17 -28.68
N ARG A 38 11.37 21.47 -28.45
CA ARG A 38 10.52 22.14 -27.44
C ARG A 38 8.99 21.85 -27.51
N ASN A 39 8.57 20.99 -28.44
CA ASN A 39 7.15 20.72 -28.71
C ASN A 39 6.69 19.30 -28.35
N LEU A 40 7.56 18.45 -27.76
CA LEU A 40 7.21 17.08 -27.38
C LEU A 40 7.31 16.89 -25.86
N PHE A 41 6.17 16.62 -25.23
CA PHE A 41 6.08 16.32 -23.80
C PHE A 41 5.69 14.86 -23.62
N ILE A 42 6.61 14.05 -23.05
CA ILE A 42 6.35 12.64 -22.73
C ILE A 42 6.24 12.50 -21.23
N THR A 43 5.08 12.04 -20.77
CA THR A 43 4.84 11.68 -19.38
C THR A 43 4.46 10.22 -19.28
N GLY A 44 5.07 9.51 -18.35
CA GLY A 44 4.67 8.14 -18.05
C GLY A 44 3.85 8.07 -16.79
N PHE A 45 2.97 7.09 -16.71
CA PHE A 45 2.18 6.81 -15.53
C PHE A 45 2.09 5.30 -15.30
N ASN A 46 2.00 4.92 -14.04
CA ASN A 46 1.72 3.55 -13.64
C ASN A 46 0.25 3.48 -13.19
N LYS A 47 -0.56 2.73 -13.93
CA LYS A 47 -2.00 2.61 -13.61
C LYS A 47 -2.25 2.06 -12.20
N TYR A 48 -1.44 1.12 -11.75
CA TYR A 48 -1.59 0.53 -10.40
C TYR A 48 -1.25 1.53 -9.31
N GLU A 49 -0.26 2.40 -9.54
CA GLU A 49 0.06 3.50 -8.63
C GLU A 49 -1.07 4.54 -8.59
N LEU A 50 -1.65 4.89 -9.74
CA LEU A 50 -2.79 5.81 -9.80
C LEU A 50 -4.02 5.24 -9.08
N MET A 51 -4.30 3.94 -9.27
CA MET A 51 -5.36 3.25 -8.53
C MET A 51 -5.11 3.27 -7.03
N ALA A 52 -3.89 2.99 -6.60
CA ALA A 52 -3.52 2.99 -5.19
C ALA A 52 -3.64 4.38 -4.56
N ARG A 53 -3.17 5.42 -5.25
CA ARG A 53 -3.33 6.83 -4.82
C ARG A 53 -4.80 7.20 -4.68
N ARG A 54 -5.62 6.84 -5.65
CA ARG A 54 -7.05 7.11 -5.63
C ARG A 54 -7.73 6.39 -4.47
N PHE A 55 -7.40 5.12 -4.25
CA PHE A 55 -7.95 4.31 -3.17
C PHE A 55 -7.71 4.94 -1.78
N VAL A 56 -6.46 5.31 -1.47
CA VAL A 56 -6.15 5.86 -0.13
C VAL A 56 -6.77 7.25 0.10
N VAL A 57 -7.07 7.99 -0.97
CA VAL A 57 -7.79 9.26 -0.91
C VAL A 57 -9.30 9.04 -0.69
N ASP A 58 -9.90 8.12 -1.43
CA ASP A 58 -11.35 7.87 -1.36
C ASP A 58 -11.74 7.08 -0.09
N TYR A 59 -10.83 6.22 0.38
CA TYR A 59 -11.03 5.32 1.51
C TYR A 59 -9.91 5.45 2.56
N PRO A 60 -9.68 6.64 3.13
CA PRO A 60 -8.65 6.81 4.14
C PRO A 60 -8.99 6.02 5.39
N ILE A 61 -8.02 5.27 5.92
CA ILE A 61 -8.22 4.40 7.10
C ILE A 61 -8.76 5.18 8.30
N THR A 62 -8.33 6.41 8.48
CA THR A 62 -8.74 7.29 9.58
C THR A 62 -10.25 7.53 9.65
N ARG A 63 -10.95 7.41 8.50
CA ARG A 63 -12.42 7.54 8.43
C ARG A 63 -13.14 6.40 9.14
N TYR A 64 -12.51 5.25 9.24
CA TYR A 64 -13.14 4.01 9.71
C TYR A 64 -12.72 3.59 11.10
N ILE A 65 -11.58 4.09 11.60
CA ILE A 65 -11.11 3.82 12.96
C ILE A 65 -12.13 4.42 13.96
N PRO A 66 -12.61 3.64 14.93
CA PRO A 66 -13.53 4.11 15.93
C PRO A 66 -12.97 5.30 16.71
N ARG A 67 -13.81 6.28 17.02
CA ARG A 67 -13.41 7.44 17.84
C ARG A 67 -12.88 7.06 19.22
N SER A 68 -13.35 5.94 19.76
CA SER A 68 -12.88 5.37 21.03
C SER A 68 -11.40 4.98 21.03
N PHE A 69 -10.76 4.84 19.84
CA PHE A 69 -9.35 4.54 19.71
C PHE A 69 -8.45 5.75 19.91
N TYR A 70 -9.01 6.95 19.85
CA TYR A 70 -8.26 8.19 19.96
C TYR A 70 -8.35 8.80 21.36
N ASN A 71 -7.29 9.48 21.76
CA ASN A 71 -7.29 10.42 22.88
C ASN A 71 -7.93 11.76 22.46
N GLY A 72 -8.21 12.64 23.42
CA GLY A 72 -8.77 13.96 23.14
C GLY A 72 -7.89 14.87 22.26
N ASN A 73 -6.59 14.59 22.17
CA ASN A 73 -5.63 15.29 21.31
C ASN A 73 -5.43 14.64 19.92
N CYS A 74 -6.34 13.77 19.49
CA CYS A 74 -6.29 13.05 18.22
C CYS A 74 -5.11 12.07 18.06
N THR A 75 -4.41 11.71 19.12
CA THR A 75 -3.43 10.61 19.11
C THR A 75 -4.11 9.27 19.36
N LEU A 76 -3.55 8.18 18.83
CA LEU A 76 -4.02 6.83 19.16
C LEU A 76 -3.68 6.49 20.61
N LYS A 77 -4.57 5.79 21.27
CA LYS A 77 -4.34 5.22 22.61
C LYS A 77 -3.25 4.15 22.53
N ASN A 78 -2.47 4.01 23.60
CA ASN A 78 -1.33 3.08 23.64
C ASN A 78 -1.76 1.60 23.55
N ASP A 79 -2.93 1.26 24.10
CA ASP A 79 -3.54 -0.06 24.08
C ASP A 79 -4.27 -0.40 22.77
N LYS A 80 -4.39 0.53 21.84
CA LYS A 80 -5.08 0.32 20.57
C LYS A 80 -4.08 0.07 19.42
N GLU A 81 -4.45 -0.83 18.52
CA GLU A 81 -3.63 -1.27 17.40
C GLU A 81 -4.36 -1.08 16.08
N ILE A 82 -3.59 -0.81 15.03
CA ILE A 82 -4.10 -0.69 13.66
C ILE A 82 -3.45 -1.76 12.81
N ASN A 83 -4.27 -2.62 12.24
CA ASN A 83 -3.86 -3.70 11.35
C ASN A 83 -4.31 -3.42 9.93
N VAL A 84 -3.44 -3.61 8.96
CA VAL A 84 -3.76 -3.59 7.52
C VAL A 84 -3.40 -4.94 6.95
N VAL A 85 -4.39 -5.64 6.40
CA VAL A 85 -4.23 -7.01 5.90
C VAL A 85 -4.41 -7.02 4.39
N PHE A 86 -3.37 -7.39 3.66
CA PHE A 86 -3.41 -7.62 2.23
C PHE A 86 -3.63 -9.10 1.94
N VAL A 87 -4.72 -9.40 1.24
CA VAL A 87 -5.05 -10.74 0.76
C VAL A 87 -4.76 -10.79 -0.74
N GLY A 88 -3.75 -11.59 -1.12
CA GLY A 88 -3.08 -11.51 -2.40
C GLY A 88 -2.13 -10.31 -2.46
N PHE A 89 -0.97 -10.46 -3.11
CA PHE A 89 0.03 -9.40 -3.17
C PHE A 89 0.56 -9.15 -4.59
N GLY A 90 -0.37 -9.09 -5.54
CA GLY A 90 -0.08 -8.70 -6.92
C GLY A 90 0.25 -7.21 -7.06
N LYS A 91 0.42 -6.76 -8.31
CA LYS A 91 0.84 -5.38 -8.65
C LYS A 91 0.00 -4.29 -7.99
N VAL A 92 -1.30 -4.50 -7.82
CA VAL A 92 -2.20 -3.53 -7.17
C VAL A 92 -1.91 -3.43 -5.68
N ASN A 93 -1.93 -4.56 -4.96
CA ASN A 93 -1.70 -4.58 -3.51
C ASN A 93 -0.29 -4.14 -3.14
N TYR A 94 0.71 -4.40 -3.98
CA TYR A 94 2.05 -3.85 -3.80
C TYR A 94 2.04 -2.31 -3.81
N GLN A 95 1.39 -1.68 -4.77
CA GLN A 95 1.30 -0.22 -4.81
C GLN A 95 0.44 0.34 -3.68
N LEU A 96 -0.65 -0.37 -3.32
CA LEU A 96 -1.48 -0.01 -2.17
C LEU A 96 -0.69 -0.07 -0.87
N PHE A 97 0.10 -1.11 -0.65
CA PHE A 97 0.98 -1.20 0.51
C PHE A 97 1.90 0.02 0.62
N ARG A 98 2.61 0.38 -0.46
CA ARG A 98 3.48 1.56 -0.46
C ARG A 98 2.71 2.84 -0.10
N MET A 99 1.53 3.04 -0.69
CA MET A 99 0.71 4.22 -0.39
C MET A 99 0.18 4.19 1.05
N CYS A 100 -0.21 3.02 1.57
CA CYS A 100 -0.67 2.87 2.95
C CYS A 100 0.46 3.20 3.94
N VAL A 101 1.67 2.68 3.75
CA VAL A 101 2.82 2.99 4.61
C VAL A 101 3.12 4.49 4.62
N MET A 102 3.03 5.14 3.47
CA MET A 102 3.27 6.59 3.38
C MET A 102 2.18 7.44 4.03
N GLN A 103 0.93 6.99 4.04
CA GLN A 103 -0.22 7.81 4.48
C GLN A 103 -0.81 7.40 5.82
N PHE A 104 -0.70 6.12 6.21
CA PHE A 104 -1.26 5.62 7.46
C PHE A 104 -0.22 5.71 8.57
N GLN A 105 0.13 6.93 8.92
CA GLN A 105 1.06 7.23 10.00
C GLN A 105 0.29 7.81 11.18
N PHE A 106 0.45 7.21 12.34
CA PHE A 106 -0.23 7.61 13.56
C PHE A 106 0.77 8.01 14.63
N ALA A 107 0.34 8.92 15.49
CA ALA A 107 1.07 9.30 16.70
C ALA A 107 0.37 8.74 17.93
N ARG A 108 1.16 8.45 18.95
CA ARG A 108 0.72 8.12 20.31
C ARG A 108 1.33 9.09 21.32
N GLN A 109 0.70 9.21 22.47
CA GLN A 109 1.27 9.96 23.58
C GLN A 109 2.27 9.07 24.33
N ASP A 110 3.47 9.56 24.54
CA ASP A 110 4.51 8.91 25.32
C ASP A 110 5.04 9.90 26.38
N GLY A 111 4.43 9.86 27.56
CA GLY A 111 4.61 10.92 28.55
C GLY A 111 4.16 12.28 28.03
N GLU A 112 5.06 13.27 28.03
CA GLU A 112 4.80 14.61 27.49
C GLU A 112 5.12 14.76 25.99
N LYS A 113 5.69 13.70 25.37
CA LYS A 113 6.12 13.72 23.95
C LYS A 113 5.14 12.96 23.06
N LEU A 114 5.21 13.27 21.78
CA LEU A 114 4.58 12.45 20.75
C LEU A 114 5.61 11.46 20.21
N ALA A 115 5.19 10.20 20.07
CA ALA A 115 5.95 9.14 19.47
C ALA A 115 5.17 8.52 18.29
N SER A 116 5.84 7.86 17.39
CA SER A 116 5.18 7.10 16.32
C SER A 116 4.38 5.95 16.91
N LYS A 117 3.19 5.70 16.38
CA LYS A 117 2.41 4.48 16.64
C LYS A 117 2.50 3.60 15.38
N PRO A 118 3.27 2.52 15.39
CA PRO A 118 3.42 1.65 14.24
C PRO A 118 2.08 1.06 13.78
N VAL A 119 1.91 0.95 12.47
CA VAL A 119 0.83 0.17 11.85
C VAL A 119 1.35 -1.21 11.53
N HIS A 120 0.57 -2.24 11.86
CA HIS A 120 0.92 -3.63 11.58
C HIS A 120 0.36 -4.04 10.22
N TYR A 121 1.24 -4.39 9.29
CA TYR A 121 0.91 -4.85 7.96
C TYR A 121 1.05 -6.35 7.84
N TYR A 122 0.02 -7.01 7.39
CA TYR A 122 -0.02 -8.45 7.14
C TYR A 122 -0.22 -8.70 5.66
N VAL A 123 0.65 -9.50 5.07
CA VAL A 123 0.54 -9.92 3.68
C VAL A 123 0.32 -11.43 3.63
N LEU A 124 -0.79 -11.84 3.06
CA LEU A 124 -1.14 -13.25 2.86
C LEU A 124 -1.17 -13.54 1.36
N ASP A 125 -0.25 -14.37 0.90
CA ASP A 125 -0.19 -14.78 -0.50
C ASP A 125 0.30 -16.23 -0.60
N LYS A 126 -0.18 -16.95 -1.61
CA LYS A 126 0.22 -18.33 -1.89
C LYS A 126 1.64 -18.46 -2.49
N ASN A 127 2.21 -17.36 -2.99
CA ASN A 127 3.49 -17.33 -3.70
C ASN A 127 4.59 -16.56 -2.93
N LYS A 128 4.75 -16.82 -1.64
CA LYS A 128 5.72 -16.13 -0.77
C LYS A 128 7.16 -16.05 -1.32
N PRO A 129 7.76 -17.09 -1.92
CA PRO A 129 9.15 -17.03 -2.33
C PRO A 129 9.45 -15.95 -3.37
N ALA A 130 8.57 -15.77 -4.36
CA ALA A 130 8.73 -14.74 -5.39
C ALA A 130 8.56 -13.33 -4.80
N LEU A 131 7.63 -13.18 -3.85
CA LEU A 131 7.37 -11.92 -3.16
C LEU A 131 8.51 -11.53 -2.21
N HIS A 132 9.05 -12.49 -1.48
CA HIS A 132 10.11 -12.25 -0.51
C HIS A 132 11.35 -11.65 -1.16
N ASN A 133 11.80 -12.20 -2.30
CA ASN A 133 12.98 -11.72 -2.98
C ASN A 133 12.78 -10.38 -3.68
N GLU A 134 11.62 -10.16 -4.31
CA GLU A 134 11.33 -8.91 -5.02
C GLU A 134 10.94 -7.78 -4.06
N PHE A 135 10.26 -8.11 -2.98
CA PHE A 135 9.75 -7.17 -2.01
C PHE A 135 10.83 -6.72 -1.02
N PHE A 136 11.56 -7.67 -0.41
CA PHE A 136 12.60 -7.34 0.55
C PHE A 136 13.83 -6.71 -0.08
N SER A 137 14.21 -7.07 -1.29
CA SER A 137 15.29 -6.37 -1.99
C SER A 137 14.95 -4.91 -2.31
N ARG A 138 13.66 -4.55 -2.38
CA ARG A 138 13.22 -3.18 -2.66
C ARG A 138 12.80 -2.40 -1.42
N ILE A 139 12.21 -3.05 -0.42
CA ILE A 139 11.69 -2.37 0.78
C ILE A 139 12.72 -2.30 1.90
N ASN A 140 13.52 -3.33 2.12
CA ASN A 140 14.65 -3.23 3.06
C ASN A 140 15.61 -2.12 2.63
N TYR A 141 15.81 -1.96 1.34
CA TYR A 141 16.64 -0.88 0.81
C TYR A 141 16.06 0.52 1.05
N GLU A 142 14.72 0.64 1.04
CA GLU A 142 14.04 1.94 1.34
C GLU A 142 13.91 2.21 2.86
N PHE A 143 14.01 1.21 3.73
CA PHE A 143 13.70 1.36 5.15
C PHE A 143 14.85 1.05 6.14
N ASP A 144 15.86 0.27 5.77
CA ASP A 144 16.87 -0.22 6.71
C ASP A 144 18.31 0.28 6.50
N GLU A 145 18.77 0.59 5.29
CA GLU A 145 20.21 0.76 5.04
C GLU A 145 20.67 2.19 4.71
N GLU A 146 19.87 3.02 4.10
CA GLU A 146 20.31 4.38 3.72
C GLU A 146 20.37 5.39 4.87
N PHE A 147 19.83 5.07 6.04
CA PHE A 147 19.82 5.95 7.20
C PHE A 147 20.84 5.58 8.28
N SER A 148 21.65 4.54 8.08
CA SER A 148 22.62 4.10 9.08
C SER A 148 23.82 5.06 9.22
N ASP A 149 24.14 5.83 8.16
CA ASP A 149 25.30 6.71 8.10
C ASP A 149 24.98 8.21 8.31
N CYS A 150 23.72 8.54 8.57
CA CYS A 150 23.36 9.92 8.88
C CYS A 150 23.32 10.13 10.40
N ASP A 151 23.91 11.22 10.88
CA ASP A 151 23.82 11.71 12.28
C ASP A 151 22.39 12.09 12.72
N PHE A 152 21.37 11.65 11.97
CA PHE A 152 19.97 11.82 12.35
C PHE A 152 19.56 10.70 13.33
N PRO A 153 18.72 11.00 14.31
CA PRO A 153 18.15 9.97 15.18
C PRO A 153 17.47 8.91 14.29
N LYS A 154 17.75 7.63 14.59
CA LYS A 154 17.12 6.51 13.85
C LYS A 154 15.63 6.77 13.71
N PRO A 155 15.07 6.71 12.47
CA PRO A 155 13.65 6.95 12.29
C PRO A 155 12.88 6.00 13.19
N GLU A 156 11.91 6.53 13.93
CA GLU A 156 11.02 5.70 14.74
C GLU A 156 10.34 4.70 13.81
N LYS A 157 10.22 3.46 14.28
CA LYS A 157 9.56 2.40 13.53
C LYS A 157 8.12 2.81 13.21
N ILE A 158 7.83 3.07 11.94
CA ILE A 158 6.52 3.53 11.48
C ILE A 158 5.58 2.38 11.07
N CYS A 159 6.13 1.21 10.79
CA CYS A 159 5.36 0.04 10.41
C CYS A 159 6.00 -1.26 10.91
N GLU A 160 5.18 -2.29 11.06
CA GLU A 160 5.58 -3.67 11.27
C GLU A 160 5.02 -4.52 10.14
N LEU A 161 5.81 -5.43 9.57
CA LEU A 161 5.44 -6.22 8.43
C LEU A 161 5.57 -7.71 8.71
N ASP A 162 4.47 -8.44 8.51
CA ASP A 162 4.42 -9.90 8.56
C ASP A 162 3.95 -10.45 7.21
N ILE A 163 4.80 -11.23 6.55
CA ILE A 163 4.47 -11.90 5.29
C ILE A 163 4.30 -13.39 5.53
N SER A 164 3.12 -13.90 5.28
CA SER A 164 2.78 -15.31 5.44
C SER A 164 2.48 -15.96 4.10
N GLU A 165 3.19 -17.07 3.83
CA GLU A 165 2.76 -18.01 2.80
C GLU A 165 1.55 -18.77 3.32
N THR A 166 0.38 -18.41 2.85
CA THR A 166 -0.84 -19.00 3.35
C THR A 166 -1.82 -19.13 2.20
N ASP A 167 -2.32 -20.33 2.01
CA ASP A 167 -3.55 -20.50 1.23
C ASP A 167 -4.64 -19.72 1.95
N THR A 168 -5.09 -18.68 1.30
CA THR A 168 -6.07 -17.74 1.83
C THR A 168 -7.39 -18.42 2.24
N ASN A 169 -7.70 -19.61 1.71
CA ASN A 169 -8.85 -20.41 2.08
C ASN A 169 -8.61 -21.38 3.24
N SER A 170 -7.40 -21.45 3.76
CA SER A 170 -7.03 -22.36 4.84
C SER A 170 -7.69 -22.01 6.18
N VAL A 171 -7.76 -23.01 7.05
CA VAL A 171 -8.22 -22.82 8.44
C VAL A 171 -7.29 -21.87 9.19
N ASP A 172 -6.00 -21.92 8.88
CA ASP A 172 -4.99 -21.09 9.55
C ASP A 172 -5.11 -19.60 9.17
N ALA A 173 -5.44 -19.31 7.88
CA ALA A 173 -5.76 -17.95 7.47
C ALA A 173 -6.97 -17.40 8.25
N ARG A 174 -8.03 -18.20 8.39
CA ARG A 174 -9.22 -17.79 9.15
C ARG A 174 -8.94 -17.59 10.64
N ARG A 175 -8.09 -18.42 11.24
CA ARG A 175 -7.65 -18.25 12.64
C ARG A 175 -6.85 -16.95 12.79
N LYS A 176 -5.93 -16.69 11.86
CA LYS A 176 -5.15 -15.45 11.84
C LYS A 176 -6.06 -14.24 11.73
N PHE A 177 -7.03 -14.23 10.82
CA PHE A 177 -7.98 -13.12 10.71
C PHE A 177 -8.75 -12.87 12.01
N LYS A 178 -9.25 -13.94 12.64
CA LYS A 178 -9.96 -13.83 13.91
C LYS A 178 -9.10 -13.27 15.04
N SER A 179 -7.80 -13.54 15.06
CA SER A 179 -6.89 -12.97 16.06
C SER A 179 -6.59 -11.48 15.85
N LEU A 180 -6.74 -10.99 14.62
CA LEU A 180 -6.45 -9.59 14.27
C LEU A 180 -7.63 -8.64 14.52
N VAL A 181 -8.83 -9.16 14.72
CA VAL A 181 -10.03 -8.35 14.99
C VAL A 181 -10.47 -8.57 16.42
N ASN A 182 -10.31 -7.57 17.27
CA ASN A 182 -10.71 -7.59 18.66
C ASN A 182 -11.04 -6.17 19.17
N GLU A 183 -11.42 -6.01 20.41
CA GLU A 183 -11.81 -4.73 21.01
C GLU A 183 -10.68 -3.69 21.06
N ASN A 184 -9.41 -4.14 20.99
CA ASN A 184 -8.23 -3.29 21.04
C ASN A 184 -7.58 -3.09 19.68
N SER A 185 -8.06 -3.74 18.62
CA SER A 185 -7.52 -3.61 17.28
C SER A 185 -8.58 -3.19 16.27
N PHE A 186 -8.20 -2.32 15.33
CA PHE A 186 -8.96 -2.04 14.12
C PHE A 186 -8.25 -2.67 12.93
N THR A 187 -8.96 -3.49 12.16
CA THR A 187 -8.39 -4.23 11.04
C THR A 187 -8.99 -3.81 9.70
N TYR A 188 -8.11 -3.43 8.79
CA TYR A 188 -8.43 -2.94 7.45
C TYR A 188 -8.01 -3.98 6.42
N PHE A 189 -8.95 -4.76 5.90
CA PHE A 189 -8.70 -5.81 4.90
C PHE A 189 -8.75 -5.23 3.49
N ILE A 190 -7.73 -5.53 2.68
CA ILE A 190 -7.64 -5.18 1.27
C ILE A 190 -7.46 -6.46 0.46
N ILE A 191 -8.43 -6.80 -0.36
CA ILE A 191 -8.47 -8.03 -1.15
C ILE A 191 -8.24 -7.70 -2.61
N SER A 192 -7.24 -8.31 -3.22
CA SER A 192 -6.97 -8.22 -4.65
C SER A 192 -6.29 -9.50 -5.12
N LEU A 193 -7.09 -10.48 -5.47
CA LEU A 193 -6.69 -11.76 -6.05
C LEU A 193 -6.65 -11.69 -7.58
N GLU A 194 -6.76 -12.84 -8.25
CA GLU A 194 -6.64 -12.90 -9.70
C GLU A 194 -7.93 -12.48 -10.44
N ASN A 195 -9.10 -12.72 -9.82
CA ASN A 195 -10.38 -12.40 -10.45
C ASN A 195 -11.41 -11.86 -9.46
N ASP A 196 -12.37 -11.10 -9.97
CA ASP A 196 -13.36 -10.35 -9.17
C ASP A 196 -14.34 -11.29 -8.43
N LEU A 197 -14.63 -12.49 -8.95
CA LEU A 197 -15.50 -13.46 -8.29
C LEU A 197 -14.82 -14.06 -7.05
N GLU A 198 -13.53 -14.38 -7.16
CA GLU A 198 -12.72 -14.81 -6.01
C GLU A 198 -12.61 -13.71 -4.98
N ASP A 199 -12.33 -12.49 -5.41
CA ASP A 199 -12.25 -11.32 -4.55
C ASP A 199 -13.55 -11.14 -3.75
N ALA A 200 -14.71 -11.16 -4.42
CA ALA A 200 -16.03 -11.01 -3.80
C ALA A 200 -16.38 -12.18 -2.86
N SER A 201 -16.10 -13.41 -3.29
CA SER A 201 -16.33 -14.61 -2.48
C SER A 201 -15.50 -14.59 -1.20
N TYR A 202 -14.26 -14.14 -1.32
CA TYR A 202 -13.33 -14.04 -0.20
C TYR A 202 -13.75 -12.95 0.79
N ALA A 203 -14.14 -11.79 0.29
CA ALA A 203 -14.68 -10.71 1.12
C ALA A 203 -15.90 -11.15 1.92
N ARG A 204 -16.81 -11.88 1.26
CA ARG A 204 -17.98 -12.46 1.94
C ARG A 204 -17.58 -13.47 3.01
N THR A 205 -16.55 -14.25 2.75
CA THR A 205 -16.02 -15.22 3.74
C THR A 205 -15.46 -14.51 4.95
N ILE A 206 -14.63 -13.47 4.75
CA ILE A 206 -14.07 -12.65 5.85
C ILE A 206 -15.22 -11.98 6.62
N SER A 207 -16.16 -11.32 5.94
CA SER A 207 -17.26 -10.61 6.61
C SER A 207 -18.14 -11.53 7.47
N ARG A 208 -18.21 -12.82 7.13
CA ARG A 208 -18.95 -13.82 7.93
C ARG A 208 -18.19 -14.35 9.14
N LEU A 209 -16.92 -14.04 9.28
CA LEU A 209 -16.13 -14.45 10.45
C LEU A 209 -16.38 -13.55 11.67
N PHE A 210 -16.98 -12.38 11.46
CA PHE A 210 -17.12 -11.33 12.44
C PHE A 210 -18.58 -10.89 12.56
N ASP A 211 -18.93 -10.31 13.71
CA ASP A 211 -20.25 -9.78 13.99
C ASP A 211 -20.37 -8.30 13.58
N ASP A 212 -21.61 -7.84 13.39
CA ASP A 212 -21.88 -6.44 13.14
C ASP A 212 -21.46 -5.62 14.37
N GLY A 213 -20.54 -4.68 14.17
CA GLY A 213 -19.98 -3.85 15.23
C GLY A 213 -18.52 -4.13 15.55
N ASP A 214 -17.97 -5.23 15.05
CA ASP A 214 -16.54 -5.50 15.15
C ASP A 214 -15.69 -4.42 14.47
N ASN A 215 -14.50 -4.23 14.98
CA ASN A 215 -13.58 -3.19 14.54
C ASN A 215 -12.83 -3.60 13.26
N PHE A 216 -13.54 -3.74 12.14
CA PHE A 216 -12.93 -4.06 10.87
C PHE A 216 -13.61 -3.39 9.68
N ARG A 217 -12.92 -3.37 8.53
CA ARG A 217 -13.47 -3.04 7.21
C ARG A 217 -12.84 -3.92 6.15
N VAL A 218 -13.62 -4.26 5.14
CA VAL A 218 -13.18 -5.09 4.02
C VAL A 218 -13.35 -4.31 2.73
N PHE A 219 -12.27 -4.19 1.97
CA PHE A 219 -12.24 -3.56 0.66
C PHE A 219 -11.83 -4.58 -0.38
N VAL A 220 -12.53 -4.57 -1.49
CA VAL A 220 -12.33 -5.50 -2.60
C VAL A 220 -12.02 -4.71 -3.84
N ARG A 221 -11.01 -5.14 -4.57
CA ARG A 221 -10.79 -4.62 -5.91
C ARG A 221 -11.87 -5.20 -6.83
N ALA A 222 -12.59 -4.34 -7.54
CA ALA A 222 -13.39 -4.70 -8.71
C ALA A 222 -12.76 -4.08 -9.95
N LYS A 223 -12.76 -4.84 -11.06
CA LYS A 223 -12.26 -4.37 -12.36
C LYS A 223 -13.34 -3.66 -13.15
#